data_ce76c19733683c704a1b4008b23d181a
#
_entry.id   ce76c19733683c704a1b4008b23d181a
#
_cell.length_a   1.000
_cell.length_b   1.000
_cell.length_c   1.000
_cell.angle_alpha   90.00
_cell.angle_beta   90.00
_cell.angle_gamma   90.00
#
_symmetry.space_group_name_H-M   'P 1'
#
loop_
_entity.id
_entity.type
_entity.pdbx_description
1 polymer ?
#
loop_
_entity_poly.entity_id
_entity_poly.type
_entity_poly.pdbx_seq_one_letter_code
_entity_poly.pdbx_strand_id
1 'polypeptide(L)'
;MATGFTVTAETLQTDATRIATGAGNIAGHLAFLKNAVESVVSSGWVGVAANEAATLHSKLDQAGRDVKEATTFFSQSTEQAARNYAQREDEVRAAFSGGAS
;
A
#
# COMPACT_ATOMS: atom_id res chain seq x y z
N MET A 1 29.25 -4.23 -12.10
CA MET A 1 29.02 -3.31 -11.67
C MET A 1 27.64 -2.96 -11.52
N ALA A 2 27.41 -2.21 -10.76
CA ALA A 2 26.10 -1.94 -10.50
C ALA A 2 25.41 -1.57 -11.68
N THR A 3 24.35 -2.02 -11.83
CA THR A 3 23.65 -1.87 -12.99
C THR A 3 22.79 -0.69 -12.97
N GLY A 4 23.08 0.27 -12.28
CA GLY A 4 22.29 1.45 -12.23
C GLY A 4 21.12 1.39 -11.30
N PHE A 5 21.07 0.41 -10.46
CA PHE A 5 20.05 0.36 -9.46
C PHE A 5 20.50 1.17 -8.25
N THR A 6 20.06 2.39 -8.18
CA THR A 6 20.42 3.27 -7.07
C THR A 6 19.23 3.44 -6.15
N VAL A 7 19.43 3.12 -4.89
CA VAL A 7 18.39 3.29 -3.87
C VAL A 7 18.75 4.52 -3.06
N THR A 8 17.89 5.51 -3.08
CA THR A 8 18.02 6.72 -2.28
C THR A 8 16.76 6.93 -1.45
N ALA A 9 16.83 7.83 -0.49
CA ALA A 9 15.66 8.19 0.29
C ALA A 9 14.53 8.68 -0.61
N GLU A 10 14.88 9.44 -1.64
CA GLU A 10 13.90 9.98 -2.57
C GLU A 10 13.23 8.88 -3.39
N THR A 11 13.99 7.91 -3.89
CA THR A 11 13.39 6.81 -4.66
C THR A 11 12.51 5.93 -3.80
N LEU A 12 12.88 5.72 -2.53
CA LEU A 12 12.04 4.97 -1.61
C LEU A 12 10.72 5.69 -1.34
N GLN A 13 10.75 7.00 -1.17
CA GLN A 13 9.52 7.77 -0.97
C GLN A 13 8.64 7.78 -2.21
N THR A 14 9.25 7.87 -3.39
CA THR A 14 8.52 7.81 -4.64
C THR A 14 7.83 6.47 -4.80
N ASP A 15 8.53 5.38 -4.51
CA ASP A 15 7.96 4.04 -4.62
C ASP A 15 6.86 3.82 -3.59
N ALA A 16 7.02 4.35 -2.37
CA ALA A 16 5.98 4.27 -1.36
C ALA A 16 4.70 4.98 -1.81
N THR A 17 4.84 6.14 -2.43
CA THR A 17 3.70 6.89 -2.96
C THR A 17 3.01 6.11 -4.08
N ARG A 18 3.77 5.48 -4.97
CA ARG A 18 3.22 4.69 -6.05
C ARG A 18 2.46 3.47 -5.53
N ILE A 19 2.99 2.84 -4.52
CA ILE A 19 2.33 1.69 -3.89
C ILE A 19 1.04 2.14 -3.19
N ALA A 20 1.08 3.26 -2.48
CA ALA A 20 -0.10 3.79 -1.83
C ALA A 20 -1.20 4.15 -2.86
N THR A 21 -0.80 4.72 -3.99
CA THR A 21 -1.74 5.04 -5.08
C THR A 21 -2.36 3.77 -5.66
N GLY A 22 -1.53 2.75 -5.93
CA GLY A 22 -2.00 1.47 -6.44
C GLY A 22 -2.95 0.79 -5.48
N ALA A 23 -2.64 0.80 -4.19
CA ALA A 23 -3.50 0.23 -3.16
C ALA A 23 -4.81 0.99 -3.05
N GLY A 24 -4.79 2.32 -3.18
CA GLY A 24 -6.01 3.12 -3.21
C GLY A 24 -6.91 2.74 -4.37
N ASN A 25 -6.32 2.48 -5.53
CA ASN A 25 -7.08 2.02 -6.69
C ASN A 25 -7.72 0.65 -6.44
N ILE A 26 -6.98 -0.28 -5.82
CA ILE A 26 -7.53 -1.59 -5.47
C ILE A 26 -8.67 -1.44 -4.47
N ALA A 27 -8.50 -0.61 -3.45
CA ALA A 27 -9.55 -0.37 -2.47
C ALA A 27 -10.81 0.20 -3.13
N GLY A 28 -10.64 1.10 -4.11
CA GLY A 28 -11.76 1.64 -4.87
C GLY A 28 -12.49 0.58 -5.66
N HIS A 29 -11.75 -0.33 -6.30
CA HIS A 29 -12.36 -1.44 -7.03
C HIS A 29 -13.10 -2.40 -6.10
N LEU A 30 -12.55 -2.68 -4.93
CA LEU A 30 -13.22 -3.52 -3.95
C LEU A 30 -14.50 -2.88 -3.43
N ALA A 31 -14.48 -1.58 -3.19
CA ALA A 31 -15.68 -0.85 -2.77
C ALA A 31 -16.76 -0.88 -3.85
N PHE A 32 -16.36 -0.74 -5.12
CA PHE A 32 -17.27 -0.84 -6.24
C PHE A 32 -17.92 -2.23 -6.29
N LEU A 33 -17.13 -3.29 -6.15
CA LEU A 33 -17.64 -4.66 -6.16
C LEU A 33 -18.58 -4.90 -4.99
N LYS A 34 -18.23 -4.40 -3.82
CA LYS A 34 -19.06 -4.51 -2.63
C LYS A 34 -20.42 -3.85 -2.84
N ASN A 35 -20.42 -2.64 -3.40
CA ASN A 35 -21.66 -1.93 -3.69
C ASN A 35 -22.50 -2.66 -4.74
N ALA A 36 -21.84 -3.27 -5.73
CA ALA A 36 -22.54 -4.05 -6.75
C ALA A 36 -23.23 -5.27 -6.13
N VAL A 37 -22.57 -5.94 -5.21
CA VAL A 37 -23.13 -7.08 -4.48
C VAL A 37 -24.32 -6.62 -3.64
N GLU A 38 -24.20 -5.51 -2.93
CA GLU A 38 -25.30 -4.95 -2.14
C GLU A 38 -26.52 -4.64 -3.00
N SER A 39 -26.28 -4.10 -4.19
CA SER A 39 -27.35 -3.77 -5.13
C SER A 39 -28.10 -5.01 -5.59
N VAL A 40 -27.36 -6.09 -5.86
CA VAL A 40 -27.96 -7.36 -6.26
C VAL A 40 -28.78 -7.96 -5.14
N VAL A 41 -28.26 -7.95 -3.91
CA VAL A 41 -28.99 -8.46 -2.75
C VAL A 41 -30.28 -7.66 -2.52
N SER A 42 -30.19 -6.35 -2.66
CA SER A 42 -31.35 -5.47 -2.48
C SER A 42 -32.43 -5.69 -3.54
N SER A 43 -32.07 -6.22 -4.70
CA SER A 43 -33.01 -6.39 -5.80
C SER A 43 -33.84 -7.68 -5.72
N GLY A 44 -33.73 -8.43 -4.63
CA GLY A 44 -34.64 -9.53 -4.38
C GLY A 44 -34.06 -10.93 -4.43
N TRP A 45 -32.74 -11.08 -4.39
CA TRP A 45 -32.14 -12.40 -4.27
C TRP A 45 -32.51 -13.00 -2.92
N VAL A 46 -32.89 -14.27 -2.91
CA VAL A 46 -33.32 -14.95 -1.71
C VAL A 46 -32.65 -16.33 -1.63
N GLY A 47 -32.69 -16.94 -0.46
CA GLY A 47 -32.21 -18.30 -0.24
C GLY A 47 -30.71 -18.42 -0.34
N VAL A 48 -30.25 -19.50 -1.00
CA VAL A 48 -28.81 -19.80 -1.11
C VAL A 48 -28.04 -18.70 -1.81
N ALA A 49 -28.62 -18.14 -2.87
CA ALA A 49 -27.96 -17.07 -3.61
C ALA A 49 -27.77 -15.82 -2.74
N ALA A 50 -28.72 -15.47 -1.92
CA ALA A 50 -28.60 -14.35 -1.00
C ALA A 50 -27.51 -14.61 0.03
N ASN A 51 -27.42 -15.84 0.54
CA ASN A 51 -26.37 -16.19 1.50
C ASN A 51 -24.97 -16.14 0.88
N GLU A 52 -24.86 -16.60 -0.35
CA GLU A 52 -23.58 -16.55 -1.06
C GLU A 52 -23.17 -15.11 -1.35
N ALA A 53 -24.12 -14.26 -1.72
CA ALA A 53 -23.84 -12.84 -1.95
C ALA A 53 -23.41 -12.15 -0.65
N ALA A 54 -24.05 -12.48 0.47
CA ALA A 54 -23.66 -11.94 1.77
C ALA A 54 -22.24 -12.38 2.15
N THR A 55 -21.90 -13.64 1.87
CA THR A 55 -20.56 -14.16 2.12
C THR A 55 -19.53 -13.42 1.25
N LEU A 56 -19.83 -13.21 -0.02
CA LEU A 56 -18.97 -12.46 -0.92
C LEU A 56 -18.78 -11.02 -0.43
N HIS A 57 -19.85 -10.38 0.02
CA HIS A 57 -19.77 -9.02 0.55
C HIS A 57 -18.81 -8.96 1.73
N SER A 58 -18.91 -9.92 2.66
CA SER A 58 -18.01 -9.99 3.81
C SER A 58 -16.56 -10.19 3.40
N LYS A 59 -16.32 -11.03 2.41
CA LYS A 59 -14.97 -11.27 1.91
C LYS A 59 -14.39 -10.04 1.24
N LEU A 60 -15.20 -9.30 0.48
CA LEU A 60 -14.76 -8.05 -0.14
C LEU A 60 -14.45 -7.00 0.90
N ASP A 61 -15.25 -6.91 1.94
CA ASP A 61 -15.02 -5.98 3.04
C ASP A 61 -13.70 -6.30 3.76
N GLN A 62 -13.46 -7.58 4.04
CA GLN A 62 -12.22 -8.01 4.68
C GLN A 62 -11.01 -7.77 3.77
N ALA A 63 -11.14 -8.05 2.48
CA ALA A 63 -10.07 -7.80 1.53
C ALA A 63 -9.69 -6.32 1.49
N GLY A 64 -10.68 -5.45 1.54
CA GLY A 64 -10.44 -4.00 1.59
C GLY A 64 -9.67 -3.59 2.85
N ARG A 65 -10.04 -4.15 3.99
CA ARG A 65 -9.32 -3.88 5.24
C ARG A 65 -7.89 -4.40 5.18
N ASP A 66 -7.69 -5.59 4.63
CA ASP A 66 -6.38 -6.20 4.53
C ASP A 66 -5.47 -5.38 3.63
N VAL A 67 -5.99 -4.88 2.51
CA VAL A 67 -5.21 -4.01 1.61
C VAL A 67 -4.82 -2.73 2.33
N LYS A 68 -5.75 -2.12 3.04
CA LYS A 68 -5.49 -0.89 3.79
C LYS A 68 -4.42 -1.10 4.86
N GLU A 69 -4.54 -2.18 5.61
CA GLU A 69 -3.60 -2.50 6.67
C GLU A 69 -2.20 -2.77 6.11
N ALA A 70 -2.12 -3.58 5.06
CA ALA A 70 -0.85 -3.89 4.41
C ALA A 70 -0.21 -2.64 3.82
N THR A 71 -1.01 -1.77 3.22
CA THR A 71 -0.52 -0.52 2.64
C THR A 71 0.01 0.42 3.71
N THR A 72 -0.70 0.54 4.82
CA THR A 72 -0.26 1.38 5.93
C THR A 72 1.07 0.87 6.48
N PHE A 73 1.18 -0.43 6.70
CA PHE A 73 2.41 -1.04 7.19
C PHE A 73 3.56 -0.81 6.22
N PHE A 74 3.33 -1.05 4.93
CA PHE A 74 4.36 -0.89 3.92
C PHE A 74 4.81 0.57 3.81
N SER A 75 3.85 1.49 3.86
CA SER A 75 4.13 2.91 3.78
C SER A 75 4.98 3.37 4.96
N GLN A 76 4.62 2.95 6.16
CA GLN A 76 5.38 3.31 7.36
C GLN A 76 6.79 2.71 7.33
N SER A 77 6.90 1.46 6.89
CA SER A 77 8.21 0.80 6.80
C SER A 77 9.11 1.47 5.76
N THR A 78 8.54 1.88 4.64
CA THR A 78 9.29 2.54 3.58
C THR A 78 9.71 3.94 4.01
N GLU A 79 8.84 4.67 4.70
CA GLU A 79 9.21 5.97 5.25
C GLU A 79 10.33 5.85 6.25
N GLN A 80 10.29 4.84 7.12
CA GLN A 80 11.36 4.60 8.07
C GLN A 80 12.66 4.28 7.36
N ALA A 81 12.61 3.45 6.33
CA ALA A 81 13.79 3.14 5.53
C ALA A 81 14.34 4.38 4.84
N ALA A 82 13.46 5.24 4.31
CA ALA A 82 13.89 6.47 3.67
C ALA A 82 14.60 7.39 4.66
N ARG A 83 14.07 7.51 5.87
CA ARG A 83 14.73 8.31 6.91
C ARG A 83 16.08 7.73 7.29
N ASN A 84 16.18 6.42 7.38
CA ASN A 84 17.44 5.76 7.70
C ASN A 84 18.48 5.98 6.61
N TYR A 85 18.07 5.92 5.35
CA TYR A 85 18.96 6.20 4.22
C TYR A 85 19.42 7.65 4.23
N ALA A 86 18.52 8.58 4.48
CA ALA A 86 18.88 10.00 4.54
C ALA A 86 19.87 10.28 5.66
N GLN A 87 19.66 9.69 6.82
CA GLN A 87 20.56 9.82 7.94
C GLN A 87 21.94 9.24 7.62
N ARG A 88 21.96 8.09 6.98
CA ARG A 88 23.23 7.46 6.62
C ARG A 88 23.98 8.28 5.59
N GLU A 89 23.28 8.86 4.61
CA GLU A 89 23.90 9.76 3.65
C GLU A 89 24.54 10.96 4.33
N ASP A 90 23.85 11.53 5.31
CA ASP A 90 24.38 12.65 6.08
C ASP A 90 25.61 12.24 6.91
N GLU A 91 25.58 11.08 7.50
CA GLU A 91 26.71 10.56 8.27
C GLU A 91 27.96 10.35 7.40
N VAL A 92 27.76 9.79 6.21
CA VAL A 92 28.84 9.59 5.26
C VAL A 92 29.41 10.93 4.82
N ARG A 93 28.54 11.89 4.53
CA ARG A 93 28.97 13.22 4.12
C ARG A 93 29.78 13.90 5.23
N ALA A 94 29.31 13.79 6.45
CA ALA A 94 30.00 14.37 7.59
C ALA A 94 31.36 13.71 7.80
N ALA A 95 31.43 12.39 7.64
CA ALA A 95 32.68 11.66 7.76
C ALA A 95 33.70 12.10 6.71
N PHE A 96 33.25 12.31 5.49
CA PHE A 96 34.13 12.80 4.42
C PHE A 96 34.61 14.21 4.71
N SER A 97 33.73 15.07 5.16
CA SER A 97 34.11 16.44 5.49
C SER A 97 35.09 16.49 6.64
N GLY A 98 34.86 15.68 7.66
CA GLY A 98 35.76 15.60 8.80
C GLY A 98 37.12 15.01 8.44
N GLY A 99 37.10 14.00 7.58
CA GLY A 99 38.35 13.38 7.13
C GLY A 99 39.16 14.27 6.20
N ALA A 100 38.55 15.22 5.57
CA ALA A 100 39.23 16.12 4.64
C ALA A 100 39.95 17.26 5.37
N SER A 101 39.60 17.49 6.61
CA SER A 101 40.29 18.51 7.38
C SER A 101 41.51 17.92 8.10
#